data_bd21da28eb0bf4ca1a4063df581024c1
#
_entry.id   bd21da28eb0bf4ca1a4063df581024c1
#
_cell.length_a   1.000
_cell.length_b   1.000
_cell.length_c   1.000
_cell.angle_alpha   90.00
_cell.angle_beta   90.00
_cell.angle_gamma   90.00
#
_symmetry.space_group_name_H-M   'P 1'
#
loop_
_entity.id
_entity.type
_entity.pdbx_description
1 polymer ?
#
loop_
_entity_poly.entity_id
_entity_poly.type
_entity_poly.pdbx_seq_one_letter_code
_entity_poly.pdbx_strand_id
1 'polypeptide(L)'
;MVRARSSVPLLSFSPAKEEKKLIFVDAYAEWCGPCKMMARTVFTQKEAGDFYNEKFINFKIDMEKGEGPAFGRKYPIRAYPTLMFIDYDGQLVHQKVGAQSLTKLIALGETALGKVDRSEQYVEKYEKGDRSAEFI
;
A
#
# COMPACT_ATOMS: atom_id res chain seq x y z
N MET A 1 5.58 15.77 3.35
CA MET A 1 6.16 14.43 3.37
C MET A 1 5.08 13.38 3.64
N VAL A 2 5.32 12.18 3.22
CA VAL A 2 4.39 11.07 3.51
C VAL A 2 4.46 10.77 5.02
N ARG A 3 3.30 10.79 5.67
CA ARG A 3 3.18 10.48 7.09
C ARG A 3 2.76 9.03 7.24
N ALA A 4 3.72 8.19 7.61
CA ALA A 4 3.50 6.77 7.74
C ALA A 4 3.52 6.34 9.20
N ARG A 5 2.57 5.49 9.57
CA ARG A 5 2.52 4.87 10.90
C ARG A 5 3.48 3.69 10.91
N SER A 6 4.24 3.56 11.99
CA SER A 6 5.28 2.52 12.08
C SER A 6 4.92 1.40 13.06
N SER A 7 3.88 1.58 13.84
CA SER A 7 3.47 0.61 14.86
C SER A 7 1.96 0.54 14.88
N VAL A 8 1.41 -0.52 14.30
CA VAL A 8 -0.04 -0.71 14.23
C VAL A 8 -0.31 -2.19 14.39
N PRO A 9 -1.38 -2.56 15.11
CA PRO A 9 -1.82 -3.94 15.07
C PRO A 9 -2.04 -4.34 13.61
N LEU A 10 -1.29 -5.33 13.15
CA LEU A 10 -1.25 -5.74 11.75
C LEU A 10 -2.59 -6.14 11.16
N LEU A 11 -3.53 -6.45 12.01
CA LEU A 11 -4.83 -6.93 11.58
C LEU A 11 -5.92 -5.88 11.74
N SER A 12 -5.55 -4.65 12.17
CA SER A 12 -6.52 -3.58 12.33
C SER A 12 -6.56 -2.73 11.06
N PHE A 13 -7.49 -3.03 10.20
CA PHE A 13 -7.75 -2.23 9.00
C PHE A 13 -8.84 -1.18 9.25
N SER A 14 -9.22 -0.96 10.50
CA SER A 14 -10.31 -0.07 10.86
C SER A 14 -10.18 1.34 10.29
N PRO A 15 -9.02 2.02 10.43
CA PRO A 15 -8.89 3.37 9.85
C PRO A 15 -9.11 3.39 8.34
N ALA A 16 -8.59 2.41 7.62
CA ALA A 16 -8.75 2.33 6.18
C ALA A 16 -10.19 2.07 5.80
N LYS A 17 -10.87 1.19 6.53
CA LYS A 17 -12.26 0.86 6.31
C LYS A 17 -13.18 2.05 6.57
N GLU A 18 -12.97 2.76 7.67
CA GLU A 18 -13.76 3.93 8.02
C GLU A 18 -13.63 5.03 6.97
N GLU A 19 -12.42 5.25 6.49
CA GLU A 19 -12.16 6.29 5.50
C GLU A 19 -12.31 5.80 4.07
N LYS A 20 -12.55 4.50 3.86
CA LYS A 20 -12.66 3.86 2.55
C LYS A 20 -11.44 4.12 1.69
N LYS A 21 -10.26 3.99 2.31
CA LYS A 21 -8.98 4.19 1.65
C LYS A 21 -8.18 2.90 1.59
N LEU A 22 -7.35 2.79 0.55
CA LEU A 22 -6.36 1.73 0.50
C LEU A 22 -5.28 1.96 1.54
N ILE A 23 -4.66 0.88 1.96
CA ILE A 23 -3.51 0.90 2.83
C ILE A 23 -2.26 0.81 1.95
N PHE A 24 -1.34 1.74 2.14
CA PHE A 24 -0.02 1.70 1.52
C PHE A 24 1.00 1.24 2.55
N VAL A 25 1.79 0.25 2.22
CA VAL A 25 2.83 -0.28 3.10
C VAL A 25 4.20 -0.19 2.44
N ASP A 26 5.12 0.47 3.11
CA ASP A 26 6.55 0.45 2.77
C ASP A 26 7.21 -0.62 3.64
N ALA A 27 7.44 -1.79 3.06
CA ALA A 27 8.09 -2.90 3.75
C ALA A 27 9.59 -2.78 3.55
N TYR A 28 10.32 -2.50 4.62
CA TYR A 28 11.74 -2.18 4.57
C TYR A 28 12.56 -2.95 5.58
N ALA A 29 13.87 -2.81 5.51
CA ALA A 29 14.81 -3.29 6.53
C ALA A 29 15.80 -2.16 6.83
N GLU A 30 16.29 -2.08 8.07
CA GLU A 30 17.21 -1.01 8.48
C GLU A 30 18.51 -0.99 7.68
N TRP A 31 18.99 -2.15 7.27
CA TRP A 31 20.24 -2.26 6.50
C TRP A 31 20.07 -1.94 5.01
N CYS A 32 18.87 -1.73 4.56
CA CYS A 32 18.56 -1.56 3.14
C CYS A 32 18.90 -0.14 2.67
N GLY A 33 19.93 0.00 1.85
CA GLY A 33 20.34 1.29 1.28
C GLY A 33 19.26 1.97 0.46
N PRO A 34 18.66 1.28 -0.52
CA PRO A 34 17.57 1.85 -1.33
C PRO A 34 16.36 2.30 -0.49
N CYS A 35 16.04 1.58 0.59
CA CYS A 35 14.96 1.97 1.51
C CYS A 35 15.27 3.31 2.17
N LYS A 36 16.49 3.46 2.66
CA LYS A 36 16.95 4.71 3.31
C LYS A 36 16.96 5.87 2.32
N MET A 37 17.35 5.60 1.10
CA MET A 37 17.38 6.63 0.05
C MET A 37 15.98 7.12 -0.26
N MET A 38 15.01 6.23 -0.43
CA MET A 38 13.62 6.62 -0.63
C MET A 38 13.08 7.45 0.56
N ALA A 39 13.40 7.01 1.77
CA ALA A 39 12.94 7.72 2.97
C ALA A 39 13.43 9.16 2.99
N ARG A 40 14.67 9.41 2.55
CA ARG A 40 15.26 10.74 2.57
C ARG A 40 14.92 11.59 1.35
N THR A 41 14.76 10.99 0.18
CA THR A 41 14.70 11.76 -1.07
C THR A 41 13.36 11.72 -1.78
N VAL A 42 12.51 10.75 -1.50
CA VAL A 42 11.22 10.60 -2.18
C VAL A 42 10.07 10.87 -1.22
N PHE A 43 10.02 10.14 -0.11
CA PHE A 43 8.91 10.30 0.85
C PHE A 43 8.88 11.65 1.54
N THR A 44 9.97 12.39 1.53
CA THR A 44 10.04 13.73 2.12
C THR A 44 9.51 14.82 1.19
N GLN A 45 9.29 14.52 -0.07
CA GLN A 45 8.83 15.53 -1.03
C GLN A 45 7.36 15.88 -0.82
N LYS A 46 7.04 17.15 -1.01
CA LYS A 46 5.68 17.66 -0.80
C LYS A 46 4.66 16.93 -1.67
N GLU A 47 5.00 16.69 -2.93
CA GLU A 47 4.09 16.01 -3.86
C GLU A 47 3.74 14.59 -3.40
N ALA A 48 4.73 13.87 -2.88
CA ALA A 48 4.49 12.54 -2.34
C ALA A 48 3.54 12.60 -1.16
N GLY A 49 3.78 13.55 -0.24
CA GLY A 49 2.93 13.73 0.93
C GLY A 49 1.51 14.14 0.57
N ASP A 50 1.37 15.11 -0.33
CA ASP A 50 0.05 15.60 -0.74
C ASP A 50 -0.80 14.48 -1.34
N PHE A 51 -0.19 13.63 -2.16
CA PHE A 51 -0.91 12.53 -2.80
C PHE A 51 -1.17 11.38 -1.82
N TYR A 52 -0.12 10.87 -1.17
CA TYR A 52 -0.24 9.67 -0.33
C TYR A 52 -1.00 9.90 0.96
N ASN A 53 -0.83 11.06 1.58
CA ASN A 53 -1.57 11.36 2.81
C ASN A 53 -3.06 11.54 2.56
N GLU A 54 -3.44 12.03 1.39
CA GLU A 54 -4.84 12.18 1.03
C GLU A 54 -5.48 10.87 0.61
N LYS A 55 -4.79 10.08 -0.21
CA LYS A 55 -5.38 8.92 -0.88
C LYS A 55 -5.25 7.61 -0.12
N PHE A 56 -4.29 7.50 0.77
CA PHE A 56 -3.97 6.24 1.44
C PHE A 56 -3.83 6.40 2.94
N ILE A 57 -4.00 5.28 3.64
CA ILE A 57 -3.52 5.14 5.01
C ILE A 57 -2.13 4.51 4.90
N ASN A 58 -1.12 5.22 5.36
CA ASN A 58 0.26 4.85 5.09
C ASN A 58 0.92 4.20 6.30
N PHE A 59 1.60 3.09 6.05
CA PHE A 59 2.40 2.39 7.05
C PHE A 59 3.81 2.15 6.52
N LYS A 60 4.79 2.14 7.41
CA LYS A 60 6.10 1.61 7.12
C LYS A 60 6.39 0.51 8.13
N ILE A 61 6.83 -0.62 7.65
CA ILE A 61 7.04 -1.80 8.49
C ILE A 61 8.47 -2.29 8.32
N ASP A 62 9.20 -2.35 9.44
CA ASP A 62 10.51 -3.00 9.47
C ASP A 62 10.25 -4.51 9.49
N MET A 63 10.58 -5.17 8.39
CA MET A 63 10.26 -6.58 8.20
C MET A 63 11.02 -7.52 9.12
N GLU A 64 12.06 -7.03 9.77
CA GLU A 64 12.91 -7.85 10.65
C GLU A 64 12.65 -7.60 12.13
N LYS A 65 11.81 -6.63 12.46
CA LYS A 65 11.55 -6.23 13.84
C LYS A 65 10.07 -6.08 14.12
N GLY A 66 9.69 -6.16 15.39
CA GLY A 66 8.34 -5.91 15.82
C GLY A 66 7.32 -6.80 15.12
N GLU A 67 6.38 -6.18 14.45
CA GLU A 67 5.32 -6.88 13.72
C GLU A 67 5.72 -7.35 12.33
N GLY A 68 6.93 -6.99 11.87
CA GLY A 68 7.40 -7.33 10.55
C GLY A 68 7.36 -8.82 10.22
N PRO A 69 7.91 -9.69 11.08
CA PRO A 69 7.85 -11.14 10.82
C PRO A 69 6.43 -11.68 10.67
N ALA A 70 5.50 -11.22 11.49
CA ALA A 70 4.09 -11.62 11.40
C ALA A 70 3.46 -11.13 10.10
N PHE A 71 3.75 -9.89 9.73
CA PHE A 71 3.29 -9.31 8.47
C PHE A 71 3.81 -10.13 7.28
N GLY A 72 5.09 -10.52 7.32
CA GLY A 72 5.71 -11.30 6.26
C GLY A 72 5.14 -12.70 6.11
N ARG A 73 4.57 -13.28 7.17
CA ARG A 73 3.89 -14.56 7.06
C ARG A 73 2.59 -14.44 6.27
N LYS A 74 1.91 -13.32 6.38
CA LYS A 74 0.67 -13.06 5.64
C LYS A 74 0.95 -12.52 4.24
N TYR A 75 1.94 -11.65 4.10
CA TYR A 75 2.32 -11.03 2.84
C TYR A 75 3.81 -11.30 2.59
N PRO A 76 4.18 -12.43 2.01
CA PRO A 76 5.58 -12.79 1.84
C PRO A 76 6.36 -11.76 1.02
N ILE A 77 7.51 -11.37 1.53
CA ILE A 77 8.37 -10.35 0.92
C ILE A 77 9.76 -10.93 0.75
N ARG A 78 10.31 -10.82 -0.47
CA ARG A 78 11.59 -11.41 -0.83
C ARG A 78 12.71 -10.40 -1.01
N ALA A 79 12.38 -9.14 -1.13
CA ALA A 79 13.36 -8.08 -1.37
C ALA A 79 12.87 -6.76 -0.80
N TYR A 80 13.78 -5.85 -0.54
CA TYR A 80 13.46 -4.56 0.09
C TYR A 80 13.92 -3.41 -0.78
N PRO A 81 13.14 -2.31 -0.84
CA PRO A 81 11.80 -2.20 -0.29
C PRO A 81 10.78 -2.91 -1.17
N THR A 82 9.69 -3.37 -0.57
CA THR A 82 8.51 -3.79 -1.31
C THR A 82 7.40 -2.82 -0.94
N LEU A 83 6.82 -2.19 -1.96
CA LEU A 83 5.75 -1.21 -1.80
C LEU A 83 4.44 -1.90 -2.11
N MET A 84 3.54 -1.92 -1.14
CA MET A 84 2.31 -2.72 -1.23
C MET A 84 1.09 -1.85 -1.06
N PHE A 85 0.03 -2.21 -1.77
CA PHE A 85 -1.27 -1.56 -1.63
C PHE A 85 -2.27 -2.65 -1.27
N ILE A 86 -2.90 -2.49 -0.11
CA ILE A 86 -3.78 -3.50 0.48
C ILE A 86 -5.12 -2.85 0.75
N ASP A 87 -6.21 -3.54 0.41
CA ASP A 87 -7.53 -3.00 0.71
C ASP A 87 -7.90 -3.25 2.18
N TYR A 88 -9.00 -2.66 2.61
CA TYR A 88 -9.39 -2.75 4.01
C TYR A 88 -9.94 -4.14 4.40
N ASP A 89 -10.08 -5.04 3.44
CA ASP A 89 -10.40 -6.44 3.69
C ASP A 89 -9.12 -7.30 3.80
N GLY A 90 -7.96 -6.69 3.63
CA GLY A 90 -6.68 -7.37 3.76
C GLY A 90 -6.17 -7.99 2.48
N GLN A 91 -6.77 -7.68 1.33
CA GLN A 91 -6.35 -8.23 0.05
C GLN A 91 -5.28 -7.37 -0.59
N LEU A 92 -4.23 -8.00 -1.10
CA LEU A 92 -3.19 -7.30 -1.83
C LEU A 92 -3.72 -6.86 -3.19
N VAL A 93 -3.75 -5.55 -3.41
CA VAL A 93 -4.26 -4.96 -4.65
C VAL A 93 -3.15 -4.77 -5.68
N HIS A 94 -2.00 -4.32 -5.23
CA HIS A 94 -0.87 -4.02 -6.11
C HIS A 94 0.42 -4.02 -5.31
N GLN A 95 1.55 -4.32 -5.95
CA GLN A 95 2.84 -4.21 -5.29
C GLN A 95 3.95 -3.94 -6.29
N LYS A 96 5.04 -3.38 -5.81
CA LYS A 96 6.25 -3.14 -6.60
C LYS A 96 7.46 -3.33 -5.72
N VAL A 97 8.41 -4.11 -6.18
CA VAL A 97 9.69 -4.33 -5.52
C VAL A 97 10.71 -3.32 -6.01
N GLY A 98 11.49 -2.77 -5.09
CA GLY A 98 12.57 -1.85 -5.39
C GLY A 98 12.24 -0.39 -5.18
N ALA A 99 13.27 0.42 -5.05
CA ALA A 99 13.12 1.85 -4.85
C ALA A 99 12.53 2.51 -6.10
N GLN A 100 11.66 3.47 -5.88
CA GLN A 100 10.96 4.18 -6.95
C GLN A 100 11.26 5.67 -6.86
N SER A 101 11.35 6.33 -8.01
CA SER A 101 11.41 7.79 -8.08
C SER A 101 10.06 8.38 -7.66
N LEU A 102 10.01 9.68 -7.43
CA LEU A 102 8.77 10.37 -7.11
C LEU A 102 7.70 10.12 -8.18
N THR A 103 8.06 10.29 -9.44
CA THR A 103 7.13 10.09 -10.56
C THR A 103 6.56 8.66 -10.57
N LYS A 104 7.43 7.67 -10.38
CA LYS A 104 7.02 6.28 -10.35
C LYS A 104 6.18 5.95 -9.12
N LEU A 105 6.50 6.55 -7.97
CA LEU A 105 5.74 6.35 -6.75
C LEU A 105 4.31 6.85 -6.92
N ILE A 106 4.13 8.04 -7.49
CA ILE A 106 2.80 8.59 -7.77
C ILE A 106 2.05 7.67 -8.75
N ALA A 107 2.72 7.23 -9.82
CA ALA A 107 2.10 6.35 -10.80
C ALA A 107 1.64 5.02 -10.19
N LEU A 108 2.42 4.47 -9.26
CA LEU A 108 2.05 3.25 -8.55
C LEU A 108 0.75 3.44 -7.77
N GLY A 109 0.63 4.55 -7.06
CA GLY A 109 -0.57 4.85 -6.30
C GLY A 109 -1.78 5.02 -7.20
N GLU A 110 -1.61 5.70 -8.32
CA GLU A 110 -2.68 5.87 -9.30
C GLU A 110 -3.12 4.52 -9.89
N THR A 111 -2.18 3.64 -10.18
CA THR A 111 -2.49 2.30 -10.67
C THR A 111 -3.29 1.51 -9.65
N ALA A 112 -2.89 1.56 -8.38
CA ALA A 112 -3.59 0.86 -7.31
C ALA A 112 -5.02 1.39 -7.16
N LEU A 113 -5.21 2.71 -7.20
CA LEU A 113 -6.53 3.33 -7.12
C LEU A 113 -7.42 2.90 -8.29
N GLY A 114 -6.85 2.83 -9.49
CA GLY A 114 -7.59 2.38 -10.67
C GLY A 114 -8.09 0.94 -10.53
N LYS A 115 -7.32 0.08 -9.91
CA LYS A 115 -7.73 -1.31 -9.67
C LYS A 115 -8.91 -1.40 -8.71
N VAL A 116 -8.93 -0.58 -7.69
CA VAL A 116 -10.03 -0.55 -6.72
C VAL A 116 -11.30 -0.02 -7.37
N ASP A 117 -11.21 1.07 -8.12
CA ASP A 117 -12.35 1.65 -8.81
C ASP A 117 -13.03 0.63 -9.73
N ARG A 118 -12.24 -0.15 -10.46
CA ARG A 118 -12.78 -1.21 -11.31
C ARG A 118 -13.45 -2.32 -10.50
N SER A 119 -12.86 -2.67 -9.38
CA SER A 119 -13.41 -3.68 -8.49
C SER A 119 -14.77 -3.24 -7.94
N GLU A 120 -14.89 -2.00 -7.52
CA GLU A 120 -16.16 -1.43 -7.03
C GLU A 120 -17.23 -1.45 -8.12
N GLN A 121 -16.88 -1.10 -9.34
CA GLN A 121 -17.80 -1.17 -10.47
C GLN A 121 -18.32 -2.59 -10.70
N TYR A 122 -17.45 -3.57 -10.60
CA TYR A 122 -17.84 -4.96 -10.74
C TYR A 122 -18.76 -5.41 -9.61
N VAL A 123 -18.48 -5.01 -8.39
CA VAL A 123 -19.33 -5.33 -7.24
C VAL A 123 -20.74 -4.78 -7.43
N GLU A 124 -20.86 -3.53 -7.86
CA GLU A 124 -22.15 -2.93 -8.14
C GLU A 124 -22.93 -3.72 -9.20
N LYS A 125 -22.28 -4.07 -10.29
CA LYS A 125 -22.89 -4.88 -11.34
C LYS A 125 -23.35 -6.23 -10.81
N TYR A 126 -22.54 -6.86 -10.01
CA TYR A 126 -22.85 -8.14 -9.41
C TYR A 126 -24.09 -8.06 -8.54
N GLU A 127 -24.16 -7.04 -7.69
CA GLU A 127 -25.30 -6.82 -6.81
C GLU A 127 -26.58 -6.57 -7.58
N LYS A 128 -26.48 -5.99 -8.77
CA LYS A 128 -27.61 -5.77 -9.66
C LYS A 128 -27.95 -6.99 -10.51
N GLY A 129 -27.28 -8.12 -10.28
CA GLY A 129 -27.54 -9.36 -10.98
C GLY A 129 -26.67 -9.64 -12.20
N ASP A 130 -25.76 -8.75 -12.51
CA ASP A 130 -24.81 -8.98 -13.61
C ASP A 130 -23.63 -9.82 -13.10
N ARG A 131 -23.60 -11.08 -13.48
CA ARG A 131 -22.61 -12.06 -13.01
C ARG A 131 -21.73 -12.57 -14.14
N SER A 132 -21.29 -11.67 -14.98
CA SER A 132 -20.45 -12.04 -16.10
C SER A 132 -19.04 -12.44 -15.67
N ALA A 133 -18.33 -13.14 -16.57
CA ALA A 133 -16.97 -13.62 -16.31
C ALA A 133 -15.95 -12.48 -16.13
N GLU A 134 -16.28 -11.28 -16.52
CA GLU A 134 -15.40 -10.14 -16.36
C GLU A 134 -15.16 -9.75 -14.91
N PHE A 135 -15.89 -10.32 -13.99
CA PHE A 135 -15.66 -10.09 -12.57
C PHE A 135 -14.32 -10.58 -12.06
N ILE A 136 -13.72 -11.45 -12.77
CA ILE A 136 -12.47 -12.07 -12.29
C ILE A 136 -11.28 -11.16 -12.47
#